data_5ed6bf53e396fdf60d0a016cd54db1f0
#
_entry.id   5ed6bf53e396fdf60d0a016cd54db1f0
#
_cell.length_a   1.000
_cell.length_b   1.000
_cell.length_c   1.000
_cell.angle_alpha   90.00
_cell.angle_beta   90.00
_cell.angle_gamma   90.00
#
_symmetry.space_group_name_H-M   'P 1'
#
loop_
_entity.id
_entity.type
_entity.pdbx_description
1 polymer ?
#
loop_
_entity_poly.entity_id
_entity_poly.type
_entity_poly.pdbx_seq_one_letter_code
_entity_poly.pdbx_strand_id
1 'polypeptide(L)'
;MPLLNWKGKTLSPPTPATLIQDAFIYPMGLGYPNAHPDGRLILGDNFAVMSALLPEYEGRINLIYADPPFFTNRKFSTRIGRGEDSRKPEKWQLAEGYHDAWSDLDCYLQFLYERLSLMFRLLAPNGTLYLHLDWHADAYARIILDEIFGSDGVFINEIIWTYHGPSPIKSAFNRKHDTILVYAKGKDYTFNADAVREPYNPNTIATFKSSPKAGFGKVPDLVRGKVPEDWWYFPVVARLHSERTGYPTQKPEALLKRIILASSNKGDTIADFFCGSGTTSLVAAKNGRKFITSDVAIRAIHTARNRLAETKSVFSLERDTSLKALISNEAKNIKIQLSEDSVRLDTSLDVDFWEVDPDWDGKMFKSTAQAQRHARSGELPLELHIKIGRTRKVCIRLVTVQGKEFQLNI
;
A
#
# COMPACT_ATOMS: atom_id res chain seq x y z
N MET A 1 25.18 -4.80 21.34
CA MET A 1 23.87 -4.16 21.26
C MET A 1 22.93 -4.76 22.31
N PRO A 2 21.98 -3.99 22.86
CA PRO A 2 20.97 -4.59 23.73
C PRO A 2 20.13 -5.58 22.94
N LEU A 3 19.77 -6.69 23.57
CA LEU A 3 18.94 -7.74 22.99
C LEU A 3 17.60 -7.77 23.73
N LEU A 4 16.51 -7.80 22.99
CA LEU A 4 15.20 -8.03 23.52
C LEU A 4 14.89 -9.52 23.48
N ASN A 5 14.53 -10.09 24.66
CA ASN A 5 14.18 -11.50 24.77
C ASN A 5 12.72 -11.64 25.20
N TRP A 6 12.02 -12.62 24.64
CA TRP A 6 10.65 -13.01 25.00
C TRP A 6 10.51 -14.53 24.93
N LYS A 7 9.44 -15.03 25.52
CA LYS A 7 9.17 -16.48 25.53
C LYS A 7 8.88 -16.96 24.11
N GLY A 8 9.67 -17.93 23.64
CA GLY A 8 9.51 -18.52 22.31
C GLY A 8 10.21 -17.73 21.19
N LYS A 9 11.08 -16.75 21.51
CA LYS A 9 11.88 -16.06 20.48
C LYS A 9 12.67 -17.07 19.65
N THR A 10 12.34 -17.14 18.38
CA THR A 10 13.01 -18.00 17.39
C THR A 10 12.88 -17.38 16.00
N LEU A 11 13.79 -17.74 15.12
CA LEU A 11 13.65 -17.38 13.71
C LEU A 11 13.17 -18.63 12.96
N SER A 12 11.89 -18.63 12.61
CA SER A 12 11.31 -19.71 11.82
C SER A 12 11.92 -19.78 10.43
N PRO A 13 12.17 -20.97 9.89
CA PRO A 13 12.60 -21.09 8.51
C PRO A 13 11.54 -20.53 7.56
N PRO A 14 11.95 -19.91 6.43
CA PRO A 14 11.00 -19.45 5.42
C PRO A 14 10.06 -20.57 4.97
N THR A 15 8.76 -20.30 4.98
CA THR A 15 7.72 -21.22 4.53
C THR A 15 6.99 -20.58 3.34
N PRO A 16 7.42 -20.89 2.09
CA PRO A 16 6.92 -20.19 0.92
C PRO A 16 5.47 -20.54 0.60
N ALA A 17 4.67 -19.52 0.27
CA ALA A 17 3.39 -19.68 -0.38
C ALA A 17 3.57 -20.25 -1.80
N THR A 18 2.59 -21.00 -2.28
CA THR A 18 2.49 -21.33 -3.70
C THR A 18 1.69 -20.22 -4.39
N LEU A 19 2.40 -19.27 -4.99
CA LEU A 19 1.80 -18.15 -5.69
C LEU A 19 1.36 -18.55 -7.09
N ILE A 20 0.11 -18.26 -7.43
CA ILE A 20 -0.40 -18.36 -8.80
C ILE A 20 -0.81 -17.00 -9.29
N GLN A 21 -0.62 -16.79 -10.58
CA GLN A 21 -1.05 -15.57 -11.26
C GLN A 21 -2.51 -15.70 -11.68
N ASP A 22 -3.37 -14.79 -11.17
CA ASP A 22 -4.78 -14.79 -11.47
C ASP A 22 -5.14 -13.87 -12.64
N ALA A 23 -4.41 -12.77 -12.81
CA ALA A 23 -4.67 -11.80 -13.88
C ALA A 23 -3.47 -10.91 -14.19
N PHE A 24 -3.48 -10.34 -15.39
CA PHE A 24 -2.76 -9.11 -15.72
C PHE A 24 -3.75 -7.95 -15.85
N ILE A 25 -3.42 -6.83 -15.25
CA ILE A 25 -4.23 -5.62 -15.32
C ILE A 25 -3.50 -4.60 -16.18
N TYR A 26 -4.14 -4.22 -17.27
CA TYR A 26 -3.70 -3.18 -18.22
C TYR A 26 -4.61 -1.96 -18.02
N PRO A 27 -4.26 -1.01 -17.15
CA PRO A 27 -5.09 0.15 -16.89
C PRO A 27 -5.46 0.87 -18.18
N MET A 28 -6.75 1.04 -18.45
CA MET A 28 -7.25 1.66 -19.69
C MET A 28 -6.69 1.00 -20.98
N GLY A 29 -6.34 -0.28 -20.95
CA GLY A 29 -5.77 -1.01 -22.07
C GLY A 29 -4.34 -0.63 -22.44
N LEU A 30 -3.64 0.17 -21.64
CA LEU A 30 -2.29 0.64 -21.94
C LEU A 30 -1.30 -0.53 -21.98
N GLY A 31 -0.60 -0.65 -23.12
CA GLY A 31 0.42 -1.67 -23.33
C GLY A 31 -0.11 -3.07 -23.63
N TYR A 32 -1.42 -3.29 -23.66
CA TYR A 32 -2.01 -4.59 -24.00
C TYR A 32 -1.66 -4.99 -25.46
N PRO A 33 -1.36 -6.27 -25.72
CA PRO A 33 -1.21 -7.38 -24.77
C PRO A 33 0.24 -7.63 -24.33
N ASN A 34 1.20 -6.79 -24.72
CA ASN A 34 2.63 -7.10 -24.73
C ASN A 34 3.43 -6.45 -23.58
N ALA A 35 2.89 -5.45 -22.89
CA ALA A 35 3.61 -4.81 -21.79
C ALA A 35 3.80 -5.78 -20.62
N HIS A 36 5.03 -5.86 -20.13
CA HIS A 36 5.34 -6.58 -18.89
C HIS A 36 4.86 -5.79 -17.67
N PRO A 37 4.41 -6.47 -16.62
CA PRO A 37 3.97 -5.80 -15.41
C PRO A 37 5.14 -5.09 -14.70
N ASP A 38 4.90 -3.84 -14.31
CA ASP A 38 5.79 -3.07 -13.44
C ASP A 38 5.50 -3.32 -11.95
N GLY A 39 4.39 -3.98 -11.63
CA GLY A 39 3.96 -4.23 -10.27
C GLY A 39 3.34 -5.59 -10.05
N ARG A 40 3.38 -6.04 -8.78
CA ARG A 40 2.76 -7.27 -8.30
C ARG A 40 1.85 -6.92 -7.13
N LEU A 41 0.58 -7.31 -7.21
CA LEU A 41 -0.42 -7.21 -6.14
C LEU A 41 -0.80 -8.64 -5.72
N ILE A 42 -0.48 -9.01 -4.48
CA ILE A 42 -0.48 -10.41 -4.03
C ILE A 42 -1.43 -10.58 -2.85
N LEU A 43 -2.42 -11.47 -2.98
CA LEU A 43 -3.27 -11.92 -1.88
C LEU A 43 -2.61 -13.09 -1.16
N GLY A 44 -2.21 -12.90 0.11
CA GLY A 44 -1.57 -13.95 0.90
C GLY A 44 -1.06 -13.46 2.25
N ASP A 45 -0.74 -14.41 3.14
CA ASP A 45 0.01 -14.09 4.36
C ASP A 45 1.38 -13.54 4.01
N ASN A 46 1.76 -12.44 4.59
CA ASN A 46 2.99 -11.74 4.21
C ASN A 46 4.28 -12.50 4.55
N PHE A 47 4.31 -13.35 5.59
CA PHE A 47 5.46 -14.20 5.87
C PHE A 47 5.64 -15.23 4.77
N ALA A 48 4.55 -15.91 4.37
CA ALA A 48 4.57 -16.91 3.31
C ALA A 48 4.86 -16.27 1.93
N VAL A 49 4.27 -15.09 1.64
CA VAL A 49 4.53 -14.33 0.42
C VAL A 49 5.99 -13.88 0.35
N MET A 50 6.53 -13.25 1.39
CA MET A 50 7.96 -12.86 1.44
C MET A 50 8.88 -14.06 1.29
N SER A 51 8.54 -15.20 1.90
CA SER A 51 9.30 -16.44 1.75
C SER A 51 9.32 -16.94 0.30
N ALA A 52 8.17 -16.85 -0.41
CA ALA A 52 8.07 -17.23 -1.82
C ALA A 52 8.84 -16.27 -2.75
N LEU A 53 9.02 -15.01 -2.33
CA LEU A 53 9.76 -14.01 -3.10
C LEU A 53 11.28 -14.10 -2.94
N LEU A 54 11.81 -14.78 -1.92
CA LEU A 54 13.25 -14.86 -1.68
C LEU A 54 14.07 -15.35 -2.88
N PRO A 55 13.67 -16.43 -3.61
CA PRO A 55 14.48 -16.91 -4.74
C PRO A 55 14.70 -15.86 -5.83
N GLU A 56 13.77 -14.94 -5.99
CA GLU A 56 13.82 -13.89 -7.02
C GLU A 56 14.33 -12.54 -6.49
N TYR A 57 13.96 -12.17 -5.24
CA TYR A 57 14.12 -10.80 -4.73
C TYR A 57 15.07 -10.69 -3.53
N GLU A 58 15.75 -11.75 -3.06
CA GLU A 58 16.73 -11.62 -2.00
C GLU A 58 17.83 -10.63 -2.37
N GLY A 59 17.99 -9.58 -1.55
CA GLY A 59 18.97 -8.53 -1.80
C GLY A 59 18.65 -7.59 -2.97
N ARG A 60 17.37 -7.46 -3.40
CA ARG A 60 17.01 -6.70 -4.62
C ARG A 60 15.97 -5.58 -4.42
N ILE A 61 15.30 -5.52 -3.30
CA ILE A 61 14.28 -4.51 -3.04
C ILE A 61 14.94 -3.23 -2.53
N ASN A 62 14.73 -2.11 -3.21
CA ASN A 62 15.40 -0.85 -2.92
C ASN A 62 14.78 -0.10 -1.73
N LEU A 63 13.47 -0.20 -1.55
CA LEU A 63 12.74 0.43 -0.45
C LEU A 63 11.62 -0.48 0.03
N ILE A 64 11.55 -0.70 1.33
CA ILE A 64 10.40 -1.34 1.97
C ILE A 64 9.75 -0.32 2.91
N TYR A 65 8.46 -0.08 2.71
CA TYR A 65 7.61 0.57 3.70
C TYR A 65 6.74 -0.50 4.35
N ALA A 66 6.66 -0.48 5.67
CA ALA A 66 5.88 -1.44 6.42
C ALA A 66 5.03 -0.73 7.48
N ASP A 67 3.72 -0.98 7.47
CA ASP A 67 2.72 -0.45 8.39
C ASP A 67 1.98 -1.63 9.05
N PRO A 68 2.68 -2.45 9.88
CA PRO A 68 2.08 -3.63 10.51
C PRO A 68 1.01 -3.24 11.53
N PRO A 69 0.23 -4.21 12.05
CA PRO A 69 -0.59 -3.97 13.23
C PRO A 69 0.24 -3.40 14.39
N PHE A 70 -0.33 -2.47 15.19
CA PHE A 70 0.40 -1.70 16.21
C PHE A 70 0.29 -2.26 17.63
N PHE A 71 -0.28 -3.44 17.82
CA PHE A 71 -0.58 -4.00 19.15
C PHE A 71 -1.66 -3.21 19.89
N THR A 72 -2.65 -2.68 19.18
CA THR A 72 -3.72 -1.88 19.80
C THR A 72 -4.84 -2.72 20.40
N ASN A 73 -4.87 -4.03 20.14
CA ASN A 73 -5.93 -4.98 20.51
C ASN A 73 -7.33 -4.54 20.05
N ARG A 74 -7.42 -4.01 18.81
CA ARG A 74 -8.66 -3.53 18.18
C ARG A 74 -8.99 -4.27 16.91
N LYS A 75 -10.29 -4.36 16.62
CA LYS A 75 -10.81 -4.78 15.32
C LYS A 75 -11.10 -3.55 14.48
N PHE A 76 -10.63 -3.56 13.25
CA PHE A 76 -10.83 -2.48 12.30
C PHE A 76 -11.80 -2.94 11.22
N SER A 77 -12.82 -2.12 10.92
CA SER A 77 -13.80 -2.38 9.87
C SER A 77 -13.61 -1.43 8.71
N THR A 78 -13.76 -1.96 7.49
CA THR A 78 -13.78 -1.16 6.26
C THR A 78 -15.20 -0.65 6.03
N ARG A 79 -15.30 0.60 5.62
CA ARG A 79 -16.57 1.22 5.21
C ARG A 79 -16.72 1.11 3.72
N ILE A 80 -17.87 0.62 3.27
CA ILE A 80 -18.14 0.34 1.87
C ILE A 80 -19.44 1.00 1.48
N GLY A 81 -19.56 1.37 0.21
CA GLY A 81 -20.77 1.94 -0.33
C GLY A 81 -20.70 3.44 -0.50
N ARG A 82 -21.86 4.06 -0.58
CA ARG A 82 -21.97 5.48 -0.91
C ARG A 82 -21.21 6.33 0.06
N GLY A 83 -20.31 7.07 -0.54
CA GLY A 83 -19.57 8.20 -0.04
C GLY A 83 -19.60 8.34 1.47
N GLU A 84 -18.47 8.31 2.08
CA GLU A 84 -18.32 8.46 3.52
C GLU A 84 -18.84 9.82 4.03
N ASP A 85 -20.04 10.21 3.65
CA ASP A 85 -20.70 11.33 4.27
C ASP A 85 -20.98 10.94 5.72
N SER A 86 -20.15 11.45 6.61
CA SER A 86 -20.29 11.23 8.06
C SER A 86 -21.64 11.68 8.61
N ARG A 87 -22.41 12.44 7.84
CA ARG A 87 -23.75 12.93 8.18
C ARG A 87 -24.83 11.88 7.96
N LYS A 88 -24.51 10.77 7.28
CA LYS A 88 -25.46 9.70 6.97
C LYS A 88 -24.86 8.31 7.24
N PRO A 89 -24.46 8.03 8.48
CA PRO A 89 -23.81 6.77 8.84
C PRO A 89 -24.70 5.53 8.59
N GLU A 90 -26.00 5.68 8.56
CA GLU A 90 -26.97 4.63 8.26
C GLU A 90 -26.89 4.10 6.81
N LYS A 91 -26.23 4.86 5.92
CA LYS A 91 -26.00 4.45 4.53
C LYS A 91 -24.70 3.66 4.33
N TRP A 92 -23.91 3.50 5.36
CA TRP A 92 -22.65 2.77 5.27
C TRP A 92 -22.87 1.28 5.47
N GLN A 93 -22.26 0.50 4.61
CA GLN A 93 -22.06 -0.92 4.85
C GLN A 93 -20.68 -1.10 5.51
N LEU A 94 -20.63 -1.95 6.53
CA LEU A 94 -19.40 -2.31 7.20
C LEU A 94 -18.98 -3.70 6.73
N ALA A 95 -17.76 -3.82 6.26
CA ALA A 95 -17.12 -5.11 6.03
C ALA A 95 -15.95 -5.30 6.99
N GLU A 96 -15.53 -6.53 7.13
CA GLU A 96 -14.34 -6.85 7.90
C GLU A 96 -13.11 -6.20 7.26
N GLY A 97 -12.32 -5.50 8.06
CA GLY A 97 -11.03 -4.94 7.69
C GLY A 97 -9.92 -5.89 8.15
N TYR A 98 -9.15 -5.47 9.15
CA TYR A 98 -8.13 -6.31 9.75
C TYR A 98 -8.25 -6.35 11.27
N HIS A 99 -7.65 -7.39 11.88
CA HIS A 99 -7.62 -7.56 13.33
C HIS A 99 -6.22 -7.26 13.82
N ASP A 100 -6.12 -6.30 14.77
CA ASP A 100 -4.92 -6.04 15.55
C ASP A 100 -5.17 -6.58 16.96
N ALA A 101 -5.30 -7.91 17.06
CA ALA A 101 -5.62 -8.60 18.31
C ALA A 101 -4.66 -9.75 18.56
N TRP A 102 -4.01 -9.72 19.71
CA TRP A 102 -2.90 -10.58 20.10
C TRP A 102 -3.20 -11.22 21.46
N SER A 103 -2.76 -12.46 21.65
CA SER A 103 -2.88 -13.13 22.95
C SER A 103 -2.06 -12.42 24.04
N ASP A 104 -0.87 -11.99 23.66
CA ASP A 104 0.11 -11.32 24.53
C ASP A 104 1.17 -10.58 23.69
N LEU A 105 2.06 -9.88 24.38
CA LEU A 105 3.16 -9.15 23.77
C LEU A 105 4.18 -10.09 23.11
N ASP A 106 4.45 -11.25 23.70
CA ASP A 106 5.44 -12.21 23.18
C ASP A 106 5.05 -12.69 21.77
N CYS A 107 3.77 -13.02 21.57
CA CYS A 107 3.24 -13.40 20.25
C CYS A 107 3.36 -12.27 19.22
N TYR A 108 3.09 -11.02 19.62
CA TYR A 108 3.26 -9.87 18.73
C TYR A 108 4.72 -9.63 18.36
N LEU A 109 5.63 -9.69 19.34
CA LEU A 109 7.07 -9.51 19.08
C LEU A 109 7.63 -10.61 18.18
N GLN A 110 7.19 -11.86 18.35
CA GLN A 110 7.57 -12.97 17.47
C GLN A 110 7.08 -12.73 16.04
N PHE A 111 5.82 -12.33 15.86
CA PHE A 111 5.26 -11.97 14.56
C PHE A 111 6.08 -10.88 13.86
N LEU A 112 6.43 -9.82 14.60
CA LEU A 112 7.19 -8.70 14.05
C LEU A 112 8.62 -9.10 13.69
N TYR A 113 9.30 -9.82 14.59
CA TYR A 113 10.68 -10.28 14.41
C TYR A 113 10.88 -11.12 13.16
N GLU A 114 10.03 -12.12 12.93
CA GLU A 114 10.11 -12.98 11.76
C GLU A 114 9.94 -12.20 10.45
N ARG A 115 8.98 -11.28 10.41
CA ARG A 115 8.68 -10.49 9.21
C ARG A 115 9.75 -9.46 8.92
N LEU A 116 10.25 -8.76 9.93
CA LEU A 116 11.35 -7.81 9.79
C LEU A 116 12.64 -8.51 9.34
N SER A 117 12.88 -9.74 9.81
CA SER A 117 14.03 -10.56 9.38
C SER A 117 13.95 -10.92 7.89
N LEU A 118 12.76 -11.27 7.37
CA LEU A 118 12.56 -11.49 5.93
C LEU A 118 12.69 -10.21 5.12
N MET A 119 12.16 -9.09 5.61
CA MET A 119 12.31 -7.79 4.95
C MET A 119 13.79 -7.40 4.83
N PHE A 120 14.58 -7.59 5.88
CA PHE A 120 16.04 -7.36 5.84
C PHE A 120 16.72 -8.21 4.76
N ARG A 121 16.34 -9.48 4.61
CA ARG A 121 16.88 -10.36 3.56
C ARG A 121 16.54 -9.84 2.17
N LEU A 122 15.31 -9.42 1.96
CA LEU A 122 14.81 -8.89 0.67
C LEU A 122 15.44 -7.55 0.29
N LEU A 123 15.85 -6.71 1.26
CA LEU A 123 16.46 -5.42 0.98
C LEU A 123 17.76 -5.54 0.20
N ALA A 124 17.91 -4.69 -0.82
CA ALA A 124 19.16 -4.47 -1.54
C ALA A 124 20.26 -3.95 -0.60
N PRO A 125 21.56 -4.12 -0.92
CA PRO A 125 22.65 -3.61 -0.08
C PRO A 125 22.55 -2.10 0.21
N ASN A 126 21.99 -1.33 -0.74
CA ASN A 126 21.72 0.11 -0.61
C ASN A 126 20.26 0.43 -0.25
N GLY A 127 19.47 -0.58 0.08
CA GLY A 127 18.05 -0.49 0.35
C GLY A 127 17.75 0.04 1.76
N THR A 128 16.55 0.62 1.90
CA THR A 128 16.08 1.26 3.13
C THR A 128 14.73 0.69 3.56
N LEU A 129 14.57 0.44 4.86
CA LEU A 129 13.32 0.08 5.51
C LEU A 129 12.75 1.30 6.25
N TYR A 130 11.47 1.57 6.04
CA TYR A 130 10.66 2.50 6.83
C TYR A 130 9.60 1.70 7.57
N LEU A 131 9.75 1.54 8.88
CA LEU A 131 8.80 0.83 9.75
C LEU A 131 7.95 1.84 10.50
N HIS A 132 6.67 1.84 10.20
CA HIS A 132 5.69 2.77 10.78
C HIS A 132 4.94 2.09 11.93
N LEU A 133 4.96 2.71 13.09
CA LEU A 133 4.32 2.21 14.32
C LEU A 133 3.81 3.38 15.15
N ASP A 134 2.96 3.09 16.11
CA ASP A 134 2.65 4.02 17.18
C ASP A 134 3.37 3.66 18.50
N TRP A 135 3.11 4.41 19.54
CA TRP A 135 3.71 4.28 20.86
C TRP A 135 3.51 2.91 21.56
N HIS A 136 2.61 2.05 21.07
CA HIS A 136 2.42 0.72 21.67
C HIS A 136 3.60 -0.23 21.32
N ALA A 137 4.22 -0.05 20.17
CA ALA A 137 5.16 -1.02 19.63
C ALA A 137 6.53 -0.44 19.21
N ASP A 138 6.65 0.87 19.01
CA ASP A 138 7.84 1.51 18.43
C ASP A 138 9.12 1.24 19.24
N ALA A 139 9.05 1.33 20.58
CA ALA A 139 10.20 1.10 21.44
C ALA A 139 10.75 -0.34 21.35
N TYR A 140 9.88 -1.34 21.26
CA TYR A 140 10.28 -2.74 21.09
C TYR A 140 10.84 -2.98 19.68
N ALA A 141 10.17 -2.45 18.68
CA ALA A 141 10.57 -2.58 17.30
C ALA A 141 11.94 -1.97 17.03
N ARG A 142 12.30 -0.86 17.69
CA ARG A 142 13.62 -0.25 17.61
C ARG A 142 14.71 -1.22 18.04
N ILE A 143 14.54 -1.91 19.17
CA ILE A 143 15.54 -2.88 19.68
C ILE A 143 15.62 -4.10 18.74
N ILE A 144 14.50 -4.57 18.22
CA ILE A 144 14.44 -5.67 17.25
C ILE A 144 15.19 -5.29 15.96
N LEU A 145 14.99 -4.08 15.45
CA LEU A 145 15.68 -3.61 14.24
C LEU A 145 17.19 -3.43 14.49
N ASP A 146 17.60 -2.91 15.65
CA ASP A 146 19.02 -2.82 16.03
C ASP A 146 19.68 -4.21 16.04
N GLU A 147 18.96 -5.25 16.47
CA GLU A 147 19.44 -6.65 16.43
C GLU A 147 19.54 -7.19 15.00
N ILE A 148 18.48 -7.03 14.19
CA ILE A 148 18.39 -7.57 12.83
C ILE A 148 19.40 -6.91 11.89
N PHE A 149 19.52 -5.59 11.94
CA PHE A 149 20.44 -4.84 11.08
C PHE A 149 21.89 -4.94 11.54
N GLY A 150 22.12 -5.23 12.82
CA GLY A 150 23.46 -5.51 13.37
C GLY A 150 24.45 -4.37 13.21
N SER A 151 25.74 -4.72 13.03
CA SER A 151 26.85 -3.75 12.89
C SER A 151 26.97 -3.15 11.49
N ASP A 152 26.43 -3.83 10.47
CA ASP A 152 26.57 -3.43 9.07
C ASP A 152 25.44 -2.49 8.63
N GLY A 153 24.29 -2.57 9.30
CA GLY A 153 23.16 -1.69 9.08
C GLY A 153 23.33 -0.32 9.69
N VAL A 154 22.56 0.62 9.20
CA VAL A 154 22.56 2.01 9.64
C VAL A 154 21.19 2.42 10.12
N PHE A 155 21.08 2.81 11.37
CA PHE A 155 19.94 3.60 11.84
C PHE A 155 20.07 5.02 11.28
N ILE A 156 19.06 5.44 10.50
CA ILE A 156 19.10 6.76 9.83
C ILE A 156 18.34 7.78 10.65
N ASN A 157 17.04 7.53 10.90
CA ASN A 157 16.16 8.47 11.60
C ASN A 157 15.06 7.73 12.39
N GLU A 158 14.57 8.42 13.39
CA GLU A 158 13.26 8.23 13.99
C GLU A 158 12.41 9.43 13.59
N ILE A 159 11.49 9.22 12.63
CA ILE A 159 10.64 10.28 12.11
C ILE A 159 9.35 10.31 12.90
N ILE A 160 8.99 11.48 13.41
CA ILE A 160 7.74 11.72 14.12
C ILE A 160 6.73 12.32 13.15
N TRP A 161 5.76 11.48 12.72
CA TRP A 161 4.65 11.96 11.89
C TRP A 161 3.54 12.50 12.77
N THR A 162 3.33 13.81 12.73
CA THR A 162 2.31 14.50 13.52
C THR A 162 1.05 14.78 12.69
N TYR A 163 -0.10 14.72 13.36
CA TYR A 163 -1.39 14.98 12.74
C TYR A 163 -2.40 15.55 13.74
N HIS A 164 -3.44 16.22 13.25
CA HIS A 164 -4.54 16.72 14.07
C HIS A 164 -5.73 15.75 14.08
N GLY A 165 -6.53 15.84 15.13
CA GLY A 165 -7.76 15.06 15.28
C GLY A 165 -8.46 15.40 16.60
N PRO A 166 -9.61 14.75 16.88
CA PRO A 166 -10.32 14.95 18.17
C PRO A 166 -9.41 14.72 19.36
N SER A 167 -9.57 15.51 20.40
CA SER A 167 -8.75 15.46 21.63
C SER A 167 -9.60 15.06 22.84
N PRO A 168 -10.02 13.77 22.95
CA PRO A 168 -10.95 13.32 23.98
C PRO A 168 -10.30 13.12 25.35
N ILE A 169 -8.96 12.95 25.42
CA ILE A 169 -8.24 12.65 26.66
C ILE A 169 -8.13 13.92 27.49
N LYS A 170 -8.56 13.85 28.76
CA LYS A 170 -8.47 14.96 29.73
C LYS A 170 -7.50 14.70 30.86
N SER A 171 -7.07 13.45 31.05
CA SER A 171 -6.18 13.01 32.14
C SER A 171 -4.72 12.88 31.74
N ALA A 172 -4.40 13.08 30.45
CA ALA A 172 -3.06 13.03 29.89
C ALA A 172 -2.98 13.85 28.59
N PHE A 173 -1.79 14.07 28.05
CA PHE A 173 -1.64 14.67 26.74
C PHE A 173 -2.23 13.77 25.64
N ASN A 174 -2.93 14.38 24.69
CA ASN A 174 -3.50 13.66 23.55
C ASN A 174 -2.40 13.23 22.60
N ARG A 175 -2.30 11.93 22.31
CA ARG A 175 -1.32 11.37 21.38
C ARG A 175 -1.73 11.70 19.95
N LYS A 176 -0.89 12.44 19.23
CA LYS A 176 -1.14 12.96 17.89
C LYS A 176 0.07 12.79 16.99
N HIS A 177 0.78 11.68 17.17
CA HIS A 177 1.88 11.29 16.31
C HIS A 177 2.00 9.77 16.25
N ASP A 178 2.58 9.32 15.17
CA ASP A 178 3.13 7.98 15.00
C ASP A 178 4.63 8.11 14.74
N THR A 179 5.36 7.02 14.92
CA THR A 179 6.81 6.94 14.77
C THR A 179 7.14 6.14 13.50
N ILE A 180 8.07 6.62 12.68
CA ILE A 180 8.59 5.88 11.54
C ILE A 180 10.08 5.66 11.74
N LEU A 181 10.47 4.42 12.02
CA LEU A 181 11.87 4.02 12.19
C LEU A 181 12.50 3.77 10.83
N VAL A 182 13.63 4.40 10.55
CA VAL A 182 14.30 4.34 9.26
C VAL A 182 15.66 3.67 9.40
N TYR A 183 15.83 2.54 8.70
CA TYR A 183 17.05 1.76 8.69
C TYR A 183 17.52 1.48 7.27
N ALA A 184 18.80 1.59 7.02
CA ALA A 184 19.43 1.12 5.77
C ALA A 184 20.20 -0.16 5.99
N LYS A 185 20.24 -1.04 4.99
CA LYS A 185 20.97 -2.31 5.04
C LYS A 185 22.49 -2.12 5.05
N GLY A 186 22.98 -1.03 4.46
CA GLY A 186 24.39 -0.70 4.40
C GLY A 186 24.62 0.82 4.41
N LYS A 187 25.90 1.22 4.42
CA LYS A 187 26.30 2.63 4.54
C LYS A 187 26.06 3.45 3.28
N ASP A 188 26.06 2.80 2.10
CA ASP A 188 25.90 3.44 0.79
C ASP A 188 24.43 3.45 0.35
N TYR A 189 23.51 3.84 1.26
CA TYR A 189 22.08 3.86 1.00
C TYR A 189 21.66 5.05 0.13
N THR A 190 20.56 4.87 -0.58
CA THR A 190 19.95 5.92 -1.41
C THR A 190 19.26 6.97 -0.56
N PHE A 191 19.68 8.25 -0.68
CA PHE A 191 18.97 9.39 -0.10
C PHE A 191 19.01 10.60 -1.04
N ASN A 192 17.91 10.89 -1.70
CA ASN A 192 17.76 11.95 -2.69
C ASN A 192 17.35 13.28 -2.01
N ALA A 193 18.26 13.92 -1.35
CA ALA A 193 18.01 15.15 -0.58
C ALA A 193 17.25 16.22 -1.40
N ASP A 194 17.67 16.45 -2.65
CA ASP A 194 17.08 17.49 -3.49
C ASP A 194 15.63 17.18 -3.94
N ALA A 195 15.25 15.90 -3.98
CA ALA A 195 13.89 15.49 -4.33
C ALA A 195 12.85 15.78 -3.25
N VAL A 196 13.30 16.06 -2.02
CA VAL A 196 12.44 16.26 -0.84
C VAL A 196 12.63 17.60 -0.14
N ARG A 197 13.44 18.50 -0.73
CA ARG A 197 13.65 19.83 -0.13
C ARG A 197 12.35 20.61 -0.02
N GLU A 198 12.28 21.37 1.05
CA GLU A 198 11.23 22.34 1.32
C GLU A 198 11.78 23.76 1.34
N PRO A 199 11.00 24.78 0.98
CA PRO A 199 11.43 26.16 1.10
C PRO A 199 11.65 26.52 2.57
N TYR A 200 12.59 27.40 2.81
CA TYR A 200 12.76 27.99 4.15
C TYR A 200 11.53 28.80 4.56
N ASN A 201 11.25 28.81 5.86
CA ASN A 201 10.20 29.67 6.42
C ASN A 201 10.48 31.13 6.04
N PRO A 202 9.44 31.92 5.66
CA PRO A 202 9.61 33.34 5.31
C PRO A 202 10.35 34.18 6.36
N ASN A 203 10.13 33.89 7.66
CA ASN A 203 10.84 34.57 8.74
C ASN A 203 12.35 34.25 8.73
N THR A 204 12.73 33.01 8.46
CA THR A 204 14.14 32.61 8.30
C THR A 204 14.77 33.34 7.12
N ILE A 205 14.08 33.41 5.98
CA ILE A 205 14.55 34.17 4.81
C ILE A 205 14.74 35.65 5.15
N ALA A 206 13.81 36.27 5.86
CA ALA A 206 13.89 37.66 6.27
C ALA A 206 15.08 37.90 7.23
N THR A 207 15.29 36.98 8.18
CA THR A 207 16.41 37.05 9.11
C THR A 207 17.77 37.03 8.40
N PHE A 208 17.96 36.11 7.45
CA PHE A 208 19.21 36.03 6.68
C PHE A 208 19.41 37.18 5.68
N LYS A 209 18.32 37.82 5.22
CA LYS A 209 18.37 39.04 4.40
C LYS A 209 18.82 40.25 5.21
N SER A 210 18.36 40.37 6.45
CA SER A 210 18.67 41.49 7.33
C SER A 210 20.02 41.31 8.02
N SER A 211 20.46 40.09 8.28
CA SER A 211 21.73 39.75 8.92
C SER A 211 22.35 38.51 8.26
N PRO A 212 23.21 38.68 7.25
CA PRO A 212 23.72 37.58 6.44
C PRO A 212 24.38 36.43 7.19
N LYS A 213 24.91 36.69 8.38
CA LYS A 213 25.50 35.61 9.21
C LYS A 213 24.58 35.15 10.34
N ALA A 214 23.58 35.96 10.75
CA ALA A 214 22.56 35.68 11.78
C ALA A 214 23.05 34.82 12.97
N GLY A 215 24.33 34.95 13.33
CA GLY A 215 24.94 34.13 14.38
C GLY A 215 25.35 32.70 13.99
N PHE A 216 25.01 32.25 12.80
CA PHE A 216 25.40 30.96 12.24
C PHE A 216 26.57 31.14 11.28
N GLY A 217 27.69 30.58 11.51
CA GLY A 217 28.93 30.80 10.75
C GLY A 217 28.83 30.62 9.21
N LYS A 218 27.72 30.07 8.68
CA LYS A 218 27.50 29.85 7.26
C LYS A 218 26.07 30.20 6.88
N VAL A 219 25.90 30.98 5.81
CA VAL A 219 24.58 31.28 5.24
C VAL A 219 24.06 30.06 4.45
N PRO A 220 22.86 29.59 4.71
CA PRO A 220 22.25 28.50 3.91
C PRO A 220 21.89 28.99 2.50
N ASP A 221 21.81 28.07 1.56
CA ASP A 221 21.25 28.36 0.25
C ASP A 221 19.72 28.51 0.36
N LEU A 222 19.27 29.74 0.49
CA LEU A 222 17.86 30.08 0.68
C LEU A 222 16.99 29.77 -0.54
N VAL A 223 17.58 29.68 -1.74
CA VAL A 223 16.87 29.39 -3.00
C VAL A 223 16.67 27.89 -3.14
N ARG A 224 17.71 27.11 -2.86
CA ARG A 224 17.65 25.63 -2.92
C ARG A 224 16.71 25.04 -1.87
N GLY A 225 16.50 25.74 -0.76
CA GLY A 225 15.72 25.22 0.36
C GLY A 225 16.50 24.24 1.24
N LYS A 226 15.80 23.62 2.19
CA LYS A 226 16.37 22.69 3.17
C LYS A 226 15.79 21.29 3.06
N VAL A 227 16.55 20.29 3.46
CA VAL A 227 16.00 18.95 3.76
C VAL A 227 15.07 19.09 4.96
N PRO A 228 13.85 18.51 4.94
CA PRO A 228 12.96 18.55 6.08
C PRO A 228 13.61 17.98 7.34
N GLU A 229 13.16 18.45 8.48
CA GLU A 229 13.48 17.86 9.78
C GLU A 229 12.84 16.47 9.91
N ASP A 230 13.16 15.75 10.97
CA ASP A 230 12.63 14.41 11.28
C ASP A 230 11.27 14.43 12.00
N TRP A 231 10.63 15.57 12.12
CA TRP A 231 9.23 15.70 12.52
C TRP A 231 8.40 16.24 11.37
N TRP A 232 7.38 15.47 10.96
CA TRP A 232 6.59 15.78 9.77
C TRP A 232 5.14 16.04 10.13
N TYR A 233 4.56 17.07 9.56
CA TYR A 233 3.13 17.28 9.60
C TYR A 233 2.51 16.93 8.25
N PHE A 234 1.73 15.85 8.23
CA PHE A 234 0.82 15.52 7.15
C PHE A 234 -0.55 15.24 7.75
N PRO A 235 -1.62 15.89 7.26
CA PRO A 235 -2.97 15.59 7.74
C PRO A 235 -3.33 14.14 7.42
N VAL A 236 -4.02 13.48 8.34
CA VAL A 236 -4.62 12.16 8.07
C VAL A 236 -5.65 12.30 6.94
N VAL A 237 -5.89 11.21 6.21
CA VAL A 237 -6.92 11.19 5.17
C VAL A 237 -8.30 11.33 5.82
N ALA A 238 -8.77 12.58 5.87
CA ALA A 238 -10.05 12.94 6.49
C ALA A 238 -11.24 12.36 5.69
N ARG A 239 -12.40 12.27 6.32
CA ARG A 239 -13.61 11.65 5.76
C ARG A 239 -14.06 12.22 4.42
N LEU A 240 -13.80 13.48 4.16
CA LEU A 240 -14.17 14.17 2.92
C LEU A 240 -12.99 14.38 1.95
N HIS A 241 -11.83 13.79 2.27
CA HIS A 241 -10.65 13.92 1.43
C HIS A 241 -10.82 13.12 0.13
N SER A 242 -10.31 13.65 -0.99
CA SER A 242 -10.43 13.00 -2.32
C SER A 242 -9.72 11.65 -2.41
N GLU A 243 -8.63 11.45 -1.65
CA GLU A 243 -7.87 10.19 -1.61
C GLU A 243 -8.60 9.06 -0.86
N ARG A 244 -9.66 9.39 -0.12
CA ARG A 244 -10.23 8.43 0.81
C ARG A 244 -10.95 7.29 0.11
N THR A 245 -10.60 6.05 0.51
CA THR A 245 -11.15 4.81 -0.05
C THR A 245 -12.17 4.11 0.85
N GLY A 246 -12.29 4.54 2.13
CA GLY A 246 -13.06 3.81 3.13
C GLY A 246 -12.28 2.73 3.87
N TYR A 247 -11.13 2.33 3.37
CA TYR A 247 -10.25 1.39 4.09
C TYR A 247 -9.74 2.05 5.39
N PRO A 248 -9.73 1.32 6.52
CA PRO A 248 -9.27 1.88 7.80
C PRO A 248 -7.78 2.21 7.73
N THR A 249 -7.37 3.17 8.55
CA THR A 249 -5.95 3.55 8.75
C THR A 249 -5.18 3.94 7.49
N GLN A 250 -5.89 4.30 6.39
CA GLN A 250 -5.26 4.74 5.14
C GLN A 250 -4.26 5.87 5.39
N LYS A 251 -3.02 5.67 4.95
CA LYS A 251 -1.97 6.69 5.00
C LYS A 251 -2.10 7.69 3.84
N PRO A 252 -1.76 8.98 4.05
CA PRO A 252 -1.83 10.00 2.99
C PRO A 252 -0.77 9.78 1.92
N GLU A 253 -1.12 10.03 0.66
CA GLU A 253 -0.19 9.91 -0.48
C GLU A 253 1.03 10.83 -0.32
N ALA A 254 0.86 12.01 0.26
CA ALA A 254 1.94 12.97 0.48
C ALA A 254 3.05 12.42 1.39
N LEU A 255 2.69 11.66 2.45
CA LEU A 255 3.63 10.99 3.34
C LEU A 255 4.48 9.98 2.57
N LEU A 256 3.80 9.06 1.84
CA LEU A 256 4.48 8.00 1.06
C LEU A 256 5.30 8.60 -0.09
N LYS A 257 4.83 9.68 -0.69
CA LYS A 257 5.58 10.38 -1.75
C LYS A 257 6.92 10.92 -1.24
N ARG A 258 6.95 11.53 -0.06
CA ARG A 258 8.21 11.99 0.56
C ARG A 258 9.17 10.82 0.78
N ILE A 259 8.71 9.73 1.37
CA ILE A 259 9.49 8.52 1.64
C ILE A 259 10.05 7.94 0.33
N ILE A 260 9.21 7.72 -0.67
CA ILE A 260 9.59 7.10 -1.94
C ILE A 260 10.58 7.96 -2.71
N LEU A 261 10.36 9.28 -2.77
CA LEU A 261 11.28 10.18 -3.46
C LEU A 261 12.63 10.29 -2.75
N ALA A 262 12.64 10.29 -1.41
CA ALA A 262 13.89 10.35 -0.63
C ALA A 262 14.76 9.11 -0.86
N SER A 263 14.17 7.91 -0.84
CA SER A 263 14.93 6.66 -0.69
C SER A 263 14.81 5.71 -1.88
N SER A 264 14.45 6.22 -3.06
CA SER A 264 14.43 5.41 -4.29
C SER A 264 14.59 6.26 -5.55
N ASN A 265 15.00 5.63 -6.65
CA ASN A 265 15.12 6.20 -7.97
C ASN A 265 14.02 5.65 -8.90
N LYS A 266 13.80 6.28 -10.06
CA LYS A 266 12.91 5.74 -11.10
C LYS A 266 13.39 4.36 -11.54
N GLY A 267 12.47 3.41 -11.67
CA GLY A 267 12.76 2.02 -12.01
C GLY A 267 13.10 1.13 -10.81
N ASP A 268 13.39 1.68 -9.63
CA ASP A 268 13.61 0.93 -8.41
C ASP A 268 12.36 0.17 -7.96
N THR A 269 12.56 -0.94 -7.24
CA THR A 269 11.49 -1.76 -6.69
C THR A 269 11.17 -1.34 -5.26
N ILE A 270 9.91 -0.98 -5.03
CA ILE A 270 9.34 -0.61 -3.73
C ILE A 270 8.47 -1.75 -3.25
N ALA A 271 8.58 -2.15 -1.98
CA ALA A 271 7.69 -3.17 -1.43
C ALA A 271 6.90 -2.67 -0.22
N ASP A 272 5.69 -3.24 -0.07
CA ASP A 272 4.81 -3.07 1.08
C ASP A 272 4.04 -4.36 1.33
N PHE A 273 4.40 -5.07 2.39
CA PHE A 273 3.81 -6.37 2.75
C PHE A 273 2.66 -6.26 3.76
N PHE A 274 2.18 -5.03 4.01
CA PHE A 274 1.00 -4.70 4.79
C PHE A 274 0.18 -3.64 4.05
N CYS A 275 -0.17 -3.94 2.81
CA CYS A 275 -0.53 -2.90 1.84
C CYS A 275 -1.81 -2.13 2.17
N GLY A 276 -2.73 -2.72 2.91
CA GLY A 276 -4.00 -2.08 3.27
C GLY A 276 -4.70 -1.46 2.06
N SER A 277 -4.83 -0.15 2.03
CA SER A 277 -5.44 0.58 0.91
C SER A 277 -4.55 0.73 -0.33
N GLY A 278 -3.32 0.20 -0.34
CA GLY A 278 -2.39 0.27 -1.47
C GLY A 278 -1.77 1.64 -1.70
N THR A 279 -1.66 2.50 -0.69
CA THR A 279 -1.10 3.85 -0.90
C THR A 279 0.35 3.81 -1.35
N THR A 280 1.17 2.92 -0.79
CA THR A 280 2.59 2.77 -1.16
C THR A 280 2.74 2.39 -2.64
N SER A 281 2.04 1.34 -3.09
CA SER A 281 2.09 0.87 -4.48
C SER A 281 1.55 1.91 -5.47
N LEU A 282 0.45 2.61 -5.11
CA LEU A 282 -0.10 3.69 -5.91
C LEU A 282 0.93 4.82 -6.11
N VAL A 283 1.56 5.28 -5.04
CA VAL A 283 2.55 6.36 -5.10
C VAL A 283 3.80 5.91 -5.84
N ALA A 284 4.24 4.66 -5.68
CA ALA A 284 5.35 4.06 -6.43
C ALA A 284 5.05 4.10 -7.93
N ALA A 285 3.90 3.59 -8.37
CA ALA A 285 3.44 3.60 -9.76
C ALA A 285 3.37 5.02 -10.34
N LYS A 286 2.72 5.96 -9.63
CA LYS A 286 2.62 7.37 -10.05
C LYS A 286 3.98 8.05 -10.25
N ASN A 287 5.04 7.55 -9.61
CA ASN A 287 6.37 8.13 -9.68
C ASN A 287 7.37 7.28 -10.50
N GLY A 288 6.91 6.30 -11.28
CA GLY A 288 7.73 5.49 -12.17
C GLY A 288 8.65 4.50 -11.44
N ARG A 289 8.20 3.96 -10.30
CA ARG A 289 8.83 2.87 -9.56
C ARG A 289 8.05 1.59 -9.81
N LYS A 290 8.75 0.46 -9.77
CA LYS A 290 8.13 -0.86 -9.70
C LYS A 290 7.62 -1.11 -8.28
N PHE A 291 6.61 -1.97 -8.14
CA PHE A 291 6.08 -2.27 -6.81
C PHE A 291 5.79 -3.75 -6.60
N ILE A 292 5.95 -4.20 -5.36
CA ILE A 292 5.51 -5.51 -4.87
C ILE A 292 4.72 -5.25 -3.61
N THR A 293 3.44 -5.62 -3.61
CA THR A 293 2.59 -5.34 -2.47
C THR A 293 1.71 -6.53 -2.13
N SER A 294 1.53 -6.81 -0.85
CA SER A 294 0.69 -7.92 -0.41
C SER A 294 -0.17 -7.59 0.80
N ASP A 295 -1.27 -8.30 0.90
CA ASP A 295 -2.14 -8.29 2.07
C ASP A 295 -2.88 -9.62 2.19
N VAL A 296 -3.24 -10.02 3.40
CA VAL A 296 -4.05 -11.20 3.66
C VAL A 296 -5.55 -10.91 3.49
N ALA A 297 -5.94 -9.64 3.62
CA ALA A 297 -7.31 -9.22 3.51
C ALA A 297 -7.71 -8.99 2.05
N ILE A 298 -8.66 -9.77 1.53
CA ILE A 298 -9.17 -9.61 0.15
C ILE A 298 -9.68 -8.20 -0.11
N ARG A 299 -10.23 -7.52 0.90
CA ARG A 299 -10.71 -6.15 0.78
C ARG A 299 -9.57 -5.15 0.57
N ALA A 300 -8.40 -5.37 1.16
CA ALA A 300 -7.20 -4.59 0.90
C ALA A 300 -6.79 -4.72 -0.56
N ILE A 301 -6.76 -5.96 -1.08
CA ILE A 301 -6.42 -6.25 -2.48
C ILE A 301 -7.40 -5.57 -3.44
N HIS A 302 -8.72 -5.66 -3.20
CA HIS A 302 -9.72 -4.98 -4.03
C HIS A 302 -9.54 -3.45 -4.01
N THR A 303 -9.29 -2.88 -2.84
CA THR A 303 -9.07 -1.43 -2.69
C THR A 303 -7.80 -0.98 -3.41
N ALA A 304 -6.69 -1.70 -3.21
CA ALA A 304 -5.42 -1.41 -3.87
C ALA A 304 -5.55 -1.56 -5.40
N ARG A 305 -6.21 -2.63 -5.89
CA ARG A 305 -6.45 -2.87 -7.30
C ARG A 305 -7.22 -1.72 -7.96
N ASN A 306 -8.31 -1.26 -7.34
CA ASN A 306 -9.10 -0.15 -7.86
C ASN A 306 -8.26 1.11 -8.01
N ARG A 307 -7.46 1.46 -7.01
CA ARG A 307 -6.57 2.62 -7.08
C ARG A 307 -5.46 2.46 -8.13
N LEU A 308 -4.89 1.27 -8.25
CA LEU A 308 -3.85 0.97 -9.25
C LEU A 308 -4.40 0.99 -10.67
N ALA A 309 -5.65 0.59 -10.89
CA ALA A 309 -6.32 0.67 -12.19
C ALA A 309 -6.47 2.11 -12.72
N GLU A 310 -6.36 3.12 -11.85
CA GLU A 310 -6.32 4.55 -12.26
C GLU A 310 -4.92 5.02 -12.67
N THR A 311 -3.89 4.18 -12.53
CA THR A 311 -2.51 4.51 -12.92
C THR A 311 -2.23 4.14 -14.38
N LYS A 312 -0.99 4.38 -14.81
CA LYS A 312 -0.49 3.94 -16.13
C LYS A 312 0.40 2.70 -16.03
N SER A 313 0.53 2.10 -14.85
CA SER A 313 1.39 0.95 -14.63
C SER A 313 0.63 -0.35 -14.80
N VAL A 314 1.12 -1.23 -15.66
CA VAL A 314 0.61 -2.61 -15.77
C VAL A 314 1.05 -3.41 -14.55
N PHE A 315 0.17 -4.24 -14.01
CA PHE A 315 0.51 -5.07 -12.86
C PHE A 315 -0.11 -6.45 -12.92
N SER A 316 0.52 -7.41 -12.23
CA SER A 316 -0.05 -8.73 -12.00
C SER A 316 -0.92 -8.75 -10.74
N LEU A 317 -1.98 -9.53 -10.79
CA LEU A 317 -2.74 -9.97 -9.63
C LEU A 317 -2.40 -11.42 -9.34
N GLU A 318 -1.95 -11.69 -8.13
CA GLU A 318 -1.50 -13.01 -7.70
C GLU A 318 -2.15 -13.40 -6.38
N ARG A 319 -2.21 -14.71 -6.10
CA ARG A 319 -2.70 -15.20 -4.81
C ARG A 319 -1.98 -16.46 -4.37
N ASP A 320 -1.97 -16.67 -3.07
CA ASP A 320 -1.58 -17.95 -2.47
C ASP A 320 -2.68 -19.01 -2.72
N THR A 321 -2.30 -20.16 -3.23
CA THR A 321 -3.22 -21.27 -3.52
C THR A 321 -3.87 -21.89 -2.27
N SER A 322 -3.31 -21.65 -1.08
CA SER A 322 -3.92 -22.08 0.19
C SER A 322 -5.22 -21.33 0.49
N LEU A 323 -5.38 -20.13 -0.08
CA LEU A 323 -6.60 -19.35 0.02
C LEU A 323 -7.62 -19.81 -0.99
N LYS A 324 -8.85 -20.06 -0.52
CA LYS A 324 -9.96 -20.46 -1.41
C LYS A 324 -10.21 -19.37 -2.46
N ALA A 325 -10.37 -19.78 -3.73
CA ALA A 325 -10.87 -18.89 -4.76
C ALA A 325 -12.29 -18.43 -4.38
N LEU A 326 -12.49 -17.12 -4.34
CA LEU A 326 -13.81 -16.52 -4.06
C LEU A 326 -14.67 -16.37 -5.31
N ILE A 327 -14.13 -16.76 -6.47
CA ILE A 327 -14.78 -16.59 -7.77
C ILE A 327 -15.92 -17.60 -7.91
N SER A 328 -17.14 -17.09 -8.10
CA SER A 328 -18.34 -17.87 -8.43
C SER A 328 -18.63 -17.78 -9.92
N ASN A 329 -18.92 -18.92 -10.53
CA ASN A 329 -19.43 -18.98 -11.90
C ASN A 329 -20.96 -18.92 -11.95
N GLU A 330 -21.65 -18.91 -10.82
CA GLU A 330 -23.12 -18.81 -10.75
C GLU A 330 -23.58 -17.35 -10.85
N ALA A 331 -23.96 -16.96 -12.06
CA ALA A 331 -24.26 -15.57 -12.40
C ALA A 331 -25.74 -15.32 -12.70
N LYS A 332 -26.67 -15.94 -11.94
CA LYS A 332 -28.12 -15.88 -12.22
C LYS A 332 -28.72 -14.47 -12.37
N ASN A 333 -28.08 -13.45 -11.81
CA ASN A 333 -28.56 -12.05 -11.81
C ASN A 333 -27.64 -11.11 -12.59
N ILE A 334 -26.84 -11.62 -13.51
CA ILE A 334 -25.92 -10.83 -14.31
C ILE A 334 -26.20 -11.08 -15.79
N LYS A 335 -26.50 -10.02 -16.52
CA LYS A 335 -26.65 -10.04 -17.97
C LYS A 335 -25.62 -9.14 -18.59
N ILE A 336 -25.05 -9.58 -19.70
CA ILE A 336 -24.06 -8.83 -20.45
C ILE A 336 -24.57 -8.64 -21.86
N GLN A 337 -24.52 -7.40 -22.34
CA GLN A 337 -24.79 -7.05 -23.72
C GLN A 337 -23.47 -6.68 -24.39
N LEU A 338 -23.17 -7.33 -25.51
CA LEU A 338 -21.96 -7.06 -26.28
C LEU A 338 -22.35 -6.33 -27.57
N SER A 339 -21.61 -5.30 -27.92
CA SER A 339 -21.59 -4.69 -29.26
C SER A 339 -20.17 -4.78 -29.84
N GLU A 340 -19.93 -4.25 -31.04
CA GLU A 340 -18.59 -4.29 -31.66
C GLU A 340 -17.55 -3.48 -30.89
N ASP A 341 -17.99 -2.45 -30.18
CA ASP A 341 -17.14 -1.44 -29.51
C ASP A 341 -17.50 -1.17 -28.05
N SER A 342 -18.44 -1.92 -27.49
CA SER A 342 -18.81 -1.77 -26.08
C SER A 342 -19.30 -3.06 -25.42
N VAL A 343 -19.14 -3.09 -24.11
CA VAL A 343 -19.66 -4.11 -23.20
C VAL A 343 -20.52 -3.42 -22.16
N ARG A 344 -21.79 -3.85 -22.03
CA ARG A 344 -22.73 -3.28 -21.05
C ARG A 344 -23.14 -4.33 -20.04
N LEU A 345 -23.03 -3.94 -18.77
CA LEU A 345 -23.44 -4.73 -17.60
C LEU A 345 -24.87 -4.36 -17.20
N ASP A 346 -25.73 -5.39 -17.11
CA ASP A 346 -27.07 -5.28 -16.55
C ASP A 346 -27.19 -6.27 -15.38
N THR A 347 -27.35 -5.75 -14.17
CA THR A 347 -27.38 -6.55 -12.96
C THR A 347 -28.12 -5.87 -11.82
N SER A 348 -28.81 -6.66 -10.99
CA SER A 348 -29.39 -6.20 -9.72
C SER A 348 -28.41 -6.29 -8.55
N LEU A 349 -27.19 -6.80 -8.76
CA LEU A 349 -26.16 -6.88 -7.72
C LEU A 349 -25.58 -5.49 -7.42
N ASP A 350 -25.22 -5.28 -6.17
CA ASP A 350 -24.51 -4.07 -5.74
C ASP A 350 -23.02 -4.21 -6.05
N VAL A 351 -22.63 -3.91 -7.31
CA VAL A 351 -21.27 -4.08 -7.83
C VAL A 351 -20.38 -2.93 -7.38
N ASP A 352 -19.19 -3.25 -6.89
CA ASP A 352 -18.15 -2.29 -6.50
C ASP A 352 -17.24 -1.92 -7.67
N PHE A 353 -16.78 -2.93 -8.41
CA PHE A 353 -16.07 -2.73 -9.67
C PHE A 353 -16.29 -3.93 -10.62
N TRP A 354 -16.06 -3.70 -11.91
CA TRP A 354 -16.04 -4.75 -12.91
C TRP A 354 -15.03 -4.43 -14.02
N GLU A 355 -14.64 -5.46 -14.75
CA GLU A 355 -13.57 -5.37 -15.74
C GLU A 355 -13.73 -6.40 -16.84
N VAL A 356 -13.09 -6.14 -17.98
CA VAL A 356 -13.25 -6.89 -19.20
C VAL A 356 -11.90 -7.33 -19.78
N ASP A 357 -11.83 -8.61 -20.13
CA ASP A 357 -10.87 -9.18 -21.06
C ASP A 357 -11.57 -9.39 -22.40
N PRO A 358 -11.24 -8.59 -23.43
CA PRO A 358 -11.98 -8.61 -24.70
C PRO A 358 -11.53 -9.71 -25.66
N ASP A 359 -10.47 -10.44 -25.34
CA ASP A 359 -9.87 -11.49 -26.18
C ASP A 359 -9.44 -12.69 -25.34
N TRP A 360 -10.41 -13.21 -24.56
CA TRP A 360 -10.22 -14.26 -23.56
C TRP A 360 -9.71 -15.56 -24.17
N ASP A 361 -8.53 -16.00 -23.71
CA ASP A 361 -7.87 -17.23 -24.20
C ASP A 361 -8.25 -18.51 -23.42
N GLY A 362 -9.12 -18.40 -22.45
CA GLY A 362 -9.54 -19.52 -21.60
C GLY A 362 -8.57 -19.83 -20.43
N LYS A 363 -7.50 -19.06 -20.27
CA LYS A 363 -6.44 -19.35 -19.30
C LYS A 363 -6.15 -18.17 -18.37
N MET A 364 -5.63 -17.07 -18.92
CA MET A 364 -5.14 -15.95 -18.13
C MET A 364 -5.99 -14.69 -18.40
N PHE A 365 -6.64 -14.20 -17.35
CA PHE A 365 -7.44 -12.99 -17.45
C PHE A 365 -6.57 -11.74 -17.67
N LYS A 366 -6.86 -10.99 -18.73
CA LYS A 366 -6.13 -9.78 -19.12
C LYS A 366 -7.10 -8.58 -19.12
N SER A 367 -7.26 -7.96 -17.97
CA SER A 367 -8.14 -6.81 -17.82
C SER A 367 -7.64 -5.61 -18.60
N THR A 368 -8.41 -5.15 -19.59
CA THR A 368 -8.04 -4.00 -20.43
C THR A 368 -9.01 -2.82 -20.31
N ALA A 369 -10.19 -3.05 -19.75
CA ALA A 369 -11.14 -2.00 -19.41
C ALA A 369 -11.69 -2.26 -18.01
N GLN A 370 -11.75 -1.20 -17.21
CA GLN A 370 -12.15 -1.25 -15.82
C GLN A 370 -13.18 -0.16 -15.54
N ALA A 371 -14.22 -0.51 -14.78
CA ALA A 371 -15.16 0.42 -14.21
C ALA A 371 -15.23 0.22 -12.70
N GLN A 372 -15.11 1.27 -11.95
CA GLN A 372 -15.21 1.25 -10.50
C GLN A 372 -16.27 2.21 -9.99
N ARG A 373 -16.86 1.86 -8.86
CA ARG A 373 -17.84 2.70 -8.20
C ARG A 373 -17.18 3.99 -7.72
N HIS A 374 -17.76 5.11 -8.11
CA HIS A 374 -17.24 6.40 -7.67
C HIS A 374 -17.45 6.59 -6.17
N ALA A 375 -16.37 6.87 -5.44
CA ALA A 375 -16.35 6.91 -3.98
C ALA A 375 -17.37 7.89 -3.36
N ARG A 376 -17.66 9.02 -4.02
CA ARG A 376 -18.57 10.04 -3.50
C ARG A 376 -20.00 9.88 -4.01
N SER A 377 -20.23 9.71 -5.31
CA SER A 377 -21.58 9.59 -5.88
C SER A 377 -22.17 8.20 -5.66
N GLY A 378 -21.33 7.19 -5.52
CA GLY A 378 -21.73 5.79 -5.48
C GLY A 378 -22.18 5.26 -6.85
N GLU A 379 -21.97 6.02 -7.93
CA GLU A 379 -22.29 5.61 -9.28
C GLU A 379 -21.24 4.65 -9.82
N LEU A 380 -21.68 3.65 -10.56
CA LEU A 380 -20.83 2.70 -11.27
C LEU A 380 -21.11 2.85 -12.77
N PRO A 381 -20.11 3.09 -13.62
CA PRO A 381 -20.27 2.99 -15.06
C PRO A 381 -20.71 1.57 -15.45
N LEU A 382 -21.87 1.45 -16.08
CA LEU A 382 -22.43 0.16 -16.51
C LEU A 382 -22.09 -0.18 -17.97
N GLU A 383 -21.39 0.70 -18.66
CA GLU A 383 -20.92 0.49 -20.03
C GLU A 383 -19.45 0.85 -20.14
N LEU A 384 -18.69 -0.04 -20.77
CA LEU A 384 -17.27 0.14 -21.08
C LEU A 384 -17.08 0.10 -22.60
N HIS A 385 -16.49 1.16 -23.13
CA HIS A 385 -16.11 1.22 -24.54
C HIS A 385 -14.80 0.48 -24.74
N ILE A 386 -14.87 -0.65 -25.45
CA ILE A 386 -13.74 -1.52 -25.70
C ILE A 386 -13.96 -2.31 -26.99
N LYS A 387 -12.96 -2.35 -27.83
CA LYS A 387 -12.99 -3.14 -29.05
C LYS A 387 -12.87 -4.62 -28.72
N ILE A 388 -13.86 -5.41 -29.11
CA ILE A 388 -13.88 -6.86 -28.95
C ILE A 388 -12.78 -7.48 -29.82
N GLY A 389 -12.03 -8.43 -29.26
CA GLY A 389 -10.94 -9.11 -29.90
C GLY A 389 -11.39 -10.06 -31.04
N ARG A 390 -10.42 -10.60 -31.76
CA ARG A 390 -10.65 -11.47 -32.94
C ARG A 390 -11.34 -12.78 -32.58
N THR A 391 -11.09 -13.32 -31.39
CA THR A 391 -11.69 -14.57 -30.90
C THR A 391 -13.18 -14.43 -30.63
N ARG A 392 -13.67 -13.19 -30.44
CA ARG A 392 -15.02 -12.86 -29.97
C ARG A 392 -15.40 -13.55 -28.65
N LYS A 393 -14.42 -14.06 -27.91
CA LYS A 393 -14.58 -14.57 -26.55
C LYS A 393 -14.25 -13.47 -25.57
N VAL A 394 -15.20 -13.14 -24.73
CA VAL A 394 -15.03 -12.07 -23.73
C VAL A 394 -15.14 -12.70 -22.34
N CYS A 395 -14.24 -12.34 -21.46
CA CYS A 395 -14.36 -12.68 -20.06
C CYS A 395 -14.58 -11.41 -19.25
N ILE A 396 -15.52 -11.49 -18.32
CA ILE A 396 -15.87 -10.39 -17.44
C ILE A 396 -15.69 -10.85 -16.01
N ARG A 397 -15.00 -10.03 -15.23
CA ARG A 397 -14.93 -10.19 -13.78
C ARG A 397 -15.62 -9.03 -13.10
N LEU A 398 -16.37 -9.31 -12.05
CA LEU A 398 -16.98 -8.29 -11.22
C LEU A 398 -16.87 -8.65 -9.74
N VAL A 399 -16.81 -7.64 -8.91
CA VAL A 399 -16.77 -7.74 -7.45
C VAL A 399 -17.90 -6.91 -6.88
N THR A 400 -18.67 -7.51 -5.99
CA THR A 400 -19.74 -6.79 -5.29
C THR A 400 -19.20 -6.00 -4.10
N VAL A 401 -19.99 -5.06 -3.63
CA VAL A 401 -19.71 -4.30 -2.41
C VAL A 401 -19.45 -5.21 -1.19
N GLN A 402 -20.07 -6.40 -1.14
CA GLN A 402 -19.83 -7.42 -0.10
C GLN A 402 -18.53 -8.22 -0.33
N GLY A 403 -17.81 -7.99 -1.45
CA GLY A 403 -16.56 -8.67 -1.78
C GLY A 403 -16.74 -10.03 -2.47
N LYS A 404 -17.95 -10.37 -2.93
CA LYS A 404 -18.14 -11.57 -3.75
C LYS A 404 -17.63 -11.32 -5.17
N GLU A 405 -16.86 -12.27 -5.67
CA GLU A 405 -16.30 -12.24 -7.03
C GLU A 405 -17.06 -13.15 -7.97
N PHE A 406 -17.28 -12.68 -9.20
CA PHE A 406 -17.92 -13.43 -10.28
C PHE A 406 -17.07 -13.34 -11.53
N GLN A 407 -17.02 -14.46 -12.28
CA GLN A 407 -16.43 -14.51 -13.60
C GLN A 407 -17.43 -15.08 -14.60
N LEU A 408 -17.60 -14.38 -15.71
CA LEU A 408 -18.47 -14.77 -16.81
C LEU A 408 -17.66 -14.89 -18.08
N ASN A 409 -17.82 -15.99 -18.78
CA ASN A 409 -17.22 -16.23 -20.10
C ASN A 409 -18.36 -16.17 -21.14
N ILE A 410 -18.21 -15.32 -22.14
CA ILE A 410 -19.23 -15.04 -23.18
C ILE A 410 -18.65 -15.28 -24.55
#